data_6497f6657ebcf99be06189468f86c9cb
#
_entry.id   6497f6657ebcf99be06189468f86c9cb
#
_cell.length_a   1.000
_cell.length_b   1.000
_cell.length_c   1.000
_cell.angle_alpha   90.00
_cell.angle_beta   90.00
_cell.angle_gamma   90.00
#
_symmetry.space_group_name_H-M   'P 1'
#
loop_
_entity.id
_entity.type
_entity.pdbx_description
1 polymer ?
#
loop_
_entity_poly.entity_id
_entity_poly.type
_entity_poly.pdbx_seq_one_letter_code
_entity_poly.pdbx_strand_id
1 'polypeptide(L)'
;MKIKNSIIILKNNIAHKHRERLKNRELSHAIKKGDDIIGRYPLNVQIQTTSSCNAKCYFCPYMESWHKCNPGVMPDETYELIINQLTPYSIGVFCPYLENEPFADKKIFDRIEYGLSKLNCRQLEVATNAALLDCSKAETLAKIVSHVNHEIKISFHGINKESYGAIMGLDFEKTKENILTLIEKSQNLNLNITIRGAGQSREKNKKMPEWFTEQEYNSFWENEFTKNNFKKKPQISYFTYHDRAGQIQRNEINFASIYRENLKNFYCRRFDQWAHFLYTGELIMCCMDYQKETVFGNINSNRLCEIFKSTQYKLLIKKGIGLEHSHPQFICKKCISPGG
;
A
#
# COMPACT_ATOMS: atom_id res chain seq x y z
N MET A 1 27.56 22.51 -5.42
CA MET A 1 26.81 21.33 -4.95
C MET A 1 25.39 21.27 -5.49
N LYS A 2 24.58 22.34 -5.45
CA LYS A 2 23.18 22.37 -5.97
C LYS A 2 23.05 21.99 -7.46
N ILE A 3 23.92 22.46 -8.35
CA ILE A 3 23.86 22.18 -9.80
C ILE A 3 24.10 20.69 -10.10
N LYS A 4 25.07 20.04 -9.44
CA LYS A 4 25.31 18.60 -9.61
C LYS A 4 24.11 17.74 -9.19
N ASN A 5 23.44 18.09 -8.09
CA ASN A 5 22.24 17.39 -7.65
C ASN A 5 21.07 17.56 -8.61
N SER A 6 20.88 18.76 -9.17
CA SER A 6 19.83 19.00 -10.18
C SER A 6 20.06 18.20 -11.46
N ILE A 7 21.31 18.05 -11.91
CA ILE A 7 21.66 17.25 -13.09
C ILE A 7 21.43 15.75 -12.83
N ILE A 8 21.77 15.25 -11.64
CA ILE A 8 21.52 13.85 -11.25
C ILE A 8 20.02 13.55 -11.22
N ILE A 9 19.22 14.43 -10.62
CA ILE A 9 17.76 14.30 -10.57
C ILE A 9 17.18 14.29 -11.99
N LEU A 10 17.64 15.19 -12.87
CA LEU A 10 17.18 15.24 -14.25
C LEU A 10 17.52 13.96 -15.03
N LYS A 11 18.74 13.45 -14.88
CA LYS A 11 19.17 12.18 -15.52
C LYS A 11 18.34 10.99 -15.01
N ASN A 12 18.09 10.92 -13.71
CA ASN A 12 17.26 9.86 -13.11
C ASN A 12 15.83 9.92 -13.63
N ASN A 13 15.25 11.11 -13.75
CA ASN A 13 13.90 11.30 -14.30
C ASN A 13 13.82 10.91 -15.78
N ILE A 14 14.83 11.23 -16.59
CA ILE A 14 14.90 10.84 -18.01
C ILE A 14 15.02 9.31 -18.13
N ALA A 15 15.91 8.69 -17.35
CA ALA A 15 16.08 7.24 -17.33
C ALA A 15 14.82 6.51 -16.85
N HIS A 16 14.11 7.06 -15.85
CA HIS A 16 12.83 6.53 -15.39
C HIS A 16 11.77 6.57 -16.49
N LYS A 17 11.55 7.74 -17.12
CA LYS A 17 10.60 7.89 -18.24
C LYS A 17 10.92 6.98 -19.42
N HIS A 18 12.20 6.77 -19.70
CA HIS A 18 12.62 5.84 -20.76
C HIS A 18 12.25 4.40 -20.43
N ARG A 19 12.51 3.96 -19.18
CA ARG A 19 12.13 2.62 -18.71
C ARG A 19 10.61 2.42 -18.74
N GLU A 20 9.83 3.41 -18.31
CA GLU A 20 8.36 3.35 -18.40
C GLU A 20 7.87 3.15 -19.83
N ARG A 21 8.45 3.89 -20.79
CA ARG A 21 8.11 3.76 -22.22
C ARG A 21 8.44 2.37 -22.77
N LEU A 22 9.59 1.80 -22.40
CA LEU A 22 9.96 0.44 -22.79
C LEU A 22 8.98 -0.59 -22.24
N LYS A 23 8.65 -0.50 -20.95
CA LYS A 23 7.68 -1.39 -20.31
C LYS A 23 6.27 -1.26 -20.89
N ASN A 24 5.82 -0.04 -21.20
CA ASN A 24 4.56 0.18 -21.91
C ASN A 24 4.56 -0.50 -23.27
N ARG A 25 5.66 -0.41 -24.05
CA ARG A 25 5.78 -1.05 -25.38
C ARG A 25 5.77 -2.57 -25.26
N GLU A 26 6.51 -3.14 -24.30
CA GLU A 26 6.52 -4.59 -24.03
C GLU A 26 5.10 -5.10 -23.71
N LEU A 27 4.41 -4.41 -22.80
CA LEU A 27 3.06 -4.76 -22.40
C LEU A 27 2.05 -4.60 -23.55
N SER A 28 2.16 -3.51 -24.32
CA SER A 28 1.35 -3.27 -25.51
C SER A 28 1.51 -4.36 -26.55
N HIS A 29 2.74 -4.81 -26.78
CA HIS A 29 3.05 -5.89 -27.73
C HIS A 29 2.46 -7.22 -27.26
N ALA A 30 2.61 -7.56 -25.97
CA ALA A 30 2.03 -8.75 -25.38
C ALA A 30 0.51 -8.80 -25.56
N ILE A 31 -0.17 -7.69 -25.23
CA ILE A 31 -1.63 -7.60 -25.38
C ILE A 31 -2.06 -7.79 -26.83
N LYS A 32 -1.35 -7.19 -27.80
CA LYS A 32 -1.67 -7.30 -29.24
C LYS A 32 -1.48 -8.74 -29.75
N LYS A 33 -0.46 -9.45 -29.26
CA LYS A 33 -0.23 -10.86 -29.59
C LYS A 33 -1.19 -11.83 -28.90
N GLY A 34 -1.91 -11.37 -27.88
CA GLY A 34 -2.75 -12.23 -27.05
C GLY A 34 -1.98 -13.01 -25.98
N ASP A 35 -0.70 -12.66 -25.76
CA ASP A 35 0.15 -13.28 -24.75
C ASP A 35 -0.38 -13.03 -23.33
N ASP A 36 -0.02 -13.93 -22.42
CA ASP A 36 -0.30 -13.74 -21.00
C ASP A 36 0.49 -12.56 -20.45
N ILE A 37 -0.20 -11.68 -19.74
CA ILE A 37 0.38 -10.47 -19.15
C ILE A 37 1.01 -10.83 -17.79
N ILE A 38 0.30 -11.62 -16.98
CA ILE A 38 0.73 -12.09 -15.66
C ILE A 38 1.63 -13.34 -15.82
N GLY A 39 2.58 -13.48 -14.89
CA GLY A 39 3.51 -14.63 -14.86
C GLY A 39 4.90 -14.34 -15.45
N ARG A 40 5.12 -13.19 -16.06
CA ARG A 40 6.44 -12.72 -16.52
C ARG A 40 7.36 -12.30 -15.38
N TYR A 41 6.78 -11.89 -14.27
CA TYR A 41 7.44 -11.44 -13.06
C TYR A 41 6.80 -12.16 -11.85
N PRO A 42 7.50 -12.23 -10.72
CA PRO A 42 6.87 -12.64 -9.47
C PRO A 42 5.65 -11.75 -9.19
N LEU A 43 4.54 -12.36 -8.81
CA LEU A 43 3.29 -11.68 -8.53
C LEU A 43 3.33 -11.14 -7.10
N ASN A 44 3.09 -9.86 -6.93
CA ASN A 44 2.85 -9.28 -5.61
C ASN A 44 1.35 -9.31 -5.32
N VAL A 45 0.99 -9.65 -4.10
CA VAL A 45 -0.42 -9.89 -3.75
C VAL A 45 -0.80 -9.06 -2.54
N GLN A 46 -1.91 -8.33 -2.65
CA GLN A 46 -2.58 -7.69 -1.51
C GLN A 46 -3.97 -8.29 -1.34
N ILE A 47 -4.30 -8.67 -0.10
CA ILE A 47 -5.60 -9.26 0.24
C ILE A 47 -6.22 -8.44 1.36
N GLN A 48 -7.32 -7.76 1.06
CA GLN A 48 -8.13 -7.05 2.05
C GLN A 48 -8.94 -8.07 2.84
N THR A 49 -8.47 -8.44 4.03
CA THR A 49 -9.15 -9.47 4.85
C THR A 49 -10.38 -8.94 5.56
N THR A 50 -10.50 -7.63 5.74
CA THR A 50 -11.67 -6.92 6.26
C THR A 50 -11.76 -5.55 5.59
N SER A 51 -12.95 -4.98 5.49
CA SER A 51 -13.11 -3.60 5.05
C SER A 51 -12.78 -2.58 6.13
N SER A 52 -12.58 -3.00 7.38
CA SER A 52 -12.50 -2.10 8.54
C SER A 52 -11.14 -1.45 8.71
N CYS A 53 -11.14 -0.16 9.02
CA CYS A 53 -9.99 0.57 9.55
C CYS A 53 -10.47 1.42 10.75
N ASN A 54 -9.73 1.39 11.84
CA ASN A 54 -10.02 2.16 13.05
C ASN A 54 -9.50 3.60 13.00
N ALA A 55 -8.64 3.93 12.01
CA ALA A 55 -8.12 5.28 11.82
C ALA A 55 -9.03 6.14 10.92
N LYS A 56 -8.92 7.47 11.10
CA LYS A 56 -9.62 8.48 10.30
C LYS A 56 -8.61 9.41 9.66
N CYS A 57 -7.57 8.83 9.00
CA CYS A 57 -6.45 9.63 8.50
C CYS A 57 -6.91 10.69 7.52
N TYR A 58 -6.51 11.95 7.79
CA TYR A 58 -6.90 13.11 7.02
C TYR A 58 -6.58 13.03 5.51
N PHE A 59 -5.51 12.32 5.16
CA PHE A 59 -5.05 12.11 3.78
C PHE A 59 -5.38 10.71 3.22
N CYS A 60 -6.35 10.02 3.81
CA CYS A 60 -6.83 8.72 3.33
C CYS A 60 -8.29 8.85 2.86
N PRO A 61 -8.63 8.37 1.67
CA PRO A 61 -10.02 8.41 1.19
C PRO A 61 -10.91 7.35 1.83
N TYR A 62 -10.40 6.57 2.80
CA TYR A 62 -11.15 5.48 3.43
C TYR A 62 -12.51 5.90 3.97
N MET A 63 -12.62 7.10 4.58
CA MET A 63 -13.88 7.56 5.18
C MET A 63 -14.99 7.81 4.15
N GLU A 64 -14.61 8.12 2.90
CA GLU A 64 -15.51 8.32 1.76
C GLU A 64 -15.50 7.13 0.79
N SER A 65 -14.85 6.00 1.16
CA SER A 65 -14.67 4.85 0.28
C SER A 65 -15.92 3.96 0.21
N TRP A 66 -16.00 3.20 -0.88
CA TRP A 66 -16.98 2.12 -1.01
C TRP A 66 -16.88 1.13 0.16
N HIS A 67 -15.68 0.81 0.62
CA HIS A 67 -15.41 -0.13 1.72
C HIS A 67 -16.00 0.34 3.05
N LYS A 68 -15.93 1.63 3.33
CA LYS A 68 -16.50 2.21 4.55
C LYS A 68 -18.03 2.14 4.55
N CYS A 69 -18.64 2.34 3.38
CA CYS A 69 -20.10 2.26 3.20
C CYS A 69 -20.61 0.82 3.17
N ASN A 70 -19.75 -0.15 2.85
CA ASN A 70 -20.06 -1.58 2.75
C ASN A 70 -19.14 -2.37 3.70
N PRO A 71 -19.42 -2.37 5.01
CA PRO A 71 -18.55 -3.05 5.97
C PRO A 71 -18.67 -4.56 5.89
N GLY A 72 -17.54 -5.26 6.02
CA GLY A 72 -17.51 -6.73 6.00
C GLY A 72 -16.15 -7.31 6.33
N VAL A 73 -16.13 -8.62 6.51
CA VAL A 73 -14.93 -9.44 6.70
C VAL A 73 -14.93 -10.51 5.63
N MET A 74 -13.77 -10.80 5.07
CA MET A 74 -13.64 -11.85 4.06
C MET A 74 -14.05 -13.20 4.63
N PRO A 75 -14.97 -13.94 3.99
CA PRO A 75 -15.25 -15.32 4.35
C PRO A 75 -13.98 -16.19 4.25
N ASP A 76 -13.85 -17.18 5.12
CA ASP A 76 -12.68 -18.06 5.14
C ASP A 76 -12.56 -18.83 3.82
N GLU A 77 -13.69 -19.29 3.29
CA GLU A 77 -13.75 -20.00 2.01
C GLU A 77 -13.23 -19.13 0.85
N THR A 78 -13.56 -17.82 0.86
CA THR A 78 -13.04 -16.87 -0.14
C THR A 78 -11.54 -16.67 0.03
N TYR A 79 -11.05 -16.55 1.27
CA TYR A 79 -9.62 -16.41 1.56
C TYR A 79 -8.83 -17.67 1.09
N GLU A 80 -9.29 -18.85 1.47
CA GLU A 80 -8.69 -20.12 1.06
C GLU A 80 -8.71 -20.29 -0.45
N LEU A 81 -9.80 -19.94 -1.10
CA LEU A 81 -9.93 -19.98 -2.56
C LEU A 81 -8.88 -19.08 -3.24
N ILE A 82 -8.69 -17.84 -2.74
CA ILE A 82 -7.65 -16.93 -3.24
C ILE A 82 -6.27 -17.55 -3.07
N ILE A 83 -5.92 -18.01 -1.86
CA ILE A 83 -4.61 -18.59 -1.57
C ILE A 83 -4.36 -19.81 -2.44
N ASN A 84 -5.32 -20.74 -2.53
CA ASN A 84 -5.18 -21.96 -3.33
C ASN A 84 -4.99 -21.66 -4.82
N GLN A 85 -5.66 -20.65 -5.36
CA GLN A 85 -5.48 -20.25 -6.76
C GLN A 85 -4.21 -19.46 -7.03
N LEU A 86 -3.55 -18.95 -5.99
CA LEU A 86 -2.25 -18.30 -6.08
C LEU A 86 -1.07 -19.27 -6.03
N THR A 87 -1.25 -20.52 -5.60
CA THR A 87 -0.16 -21.50 -5.45
C THR A 87 0.65 -21.76 -6.73
N PRO A 88 0.08 -21.69 -7.95
CA PRO A 88 0.86 -21.86 -9.17
C PRO A 88 1.80 -20.69 -9.50
N TYR A 89 1.68 -19.57 -8.81
CA TYR A 89 2.45 -18.35 -9.08
C TYR A 89 3.63 -18.23 -8.12
N SER A 90 4.77 -17.72 -8.62
CA SER A 90 5.85 -17.25 -7.74
C SER A 90 5.43 -15.93 -7.12
N ILE A 91 5.33 -15.85 -5.80
CA ILE A 91 4.91 -14.65 -5.09
C ILE A 91 6.13 -13.83 -4.68
N GLY A 92 6.18 -12.57 -5.14
CA GLY A 92 7.20 -11.62 -4.75
C GLY A 92 6.97 -11.11 -3.34
N VAL A 93 5.85 -10.43 -3.13
CA VAL A 93 5.42 -9.90 -1.84
C VAL A 93 4.00 -10.34 -1.55
N PHE A 94 3.78 -10.87 -0.36
CA PHE A 94 2.46 -11.18 0.17
C PHE A 94 2.08 -10.15 1.22
N CYS A 95 0.97 -9.42 0.99
CA CYS A 95 0.45 -8.39 1.87
C CYS A 95 -0.97 -8.78 2.33
N PRO A 96 -1.18 -9.23 3.57
CA PRO A 96 -2.52 -9.57 4.09
C PRO A 96 -3.30 -8.31 4.51
N TYR A 97 -3.23 -7.29 3.68
CA TYR A 97 -3.93 -6.00 3.81
C TYR A 97 -4.03 -5.31 2.44
N LEU A 98 -4.92 -4.33 2.32
CA LEU A 98 -5.03 -3.45 1.16
C LEU A 98 -5.42 -2.03 1.63
N GLU A 99 -6.69 -1.75 1.80
CA GLU A 99 -7.26 -0.46 2.20
C GLU A 99 -7.89 -0.50 3.61
N ASN A 100 -7.43 -1.43 4.43
CA ASN A 100 -7.90 -1.71 5.78
C ASN A 100 -6.79 -1.63 6.83
N GLU A 101 -7.15 -1.71 8.09
CA GLU A 101 -6.23 -2.04 9.18
C GLU A 101 -6.23 -3.57 9.38
N PRO A 102 -5.11 -4.28 9.15
CA PRO A 102 -5.10 -5.74 9.24
C PRO A 102 -5.49 -6.28 10.62
N PHE A 103 -5.08 -5.63 11.71
CA PHE A 103 -5.39 -6.07 13.07
C PHE A 103 -6.83 -5.79 13.51
N ALA A 104 -7.67 -5.20 12.65
CA ALA A 104 -9.11 -5.16 12.81
C ALA A 104 -9.78 -6.50 12.44
N ASP A 105 -9.09 -7.36 11.71
CA ASP A 105 -9.51 -8.73 11.45
C ASP A 105 -9.07 -9.65 12.61
N LYS A 106 -10.01 -10.29 13.28
CA LYS A 106 -9.74 -11.20 14.41
C LYS A 106 -8.95 -12.45 13.99
N LYS A 107 -9.02 -12.84 12.72
CA LYS A 107 -8.38 -14.03 12.14
C LYS A 107 -7.08 -13.70 11.40
N ILE A 108 -6.54 -12.49 11.55
CA ILE A 108 -5.40 -12.05 10.73
C ILE A 108 -4.18 -12.95 10.85
N PHE A 109 -3.87 -13.45 12.04
CA PHE A 109 -2.72 -14.31 12.26
C PHE A 109 -2.90 -15.69 11.60
N ASP A 110 -4.06 -16.32 11.76
CA ASP A 110 -4.40 -17.60 11.11
C ASP A 110 -4.29 -17.47 9.58
N ARG A 111 -4.75 -16.33 9.04
CA ARG A 111 -4.67 -16.02 7.61
C ARG A 111 -3.24 -15.83 7.13
N ILE A 112 -2.40 -15.13 7.91
CA ILE A 112 -0.97 -14.97 7.58
C ILE A 112 -0.30 -16.35 7.56
N GLU A 113 -0.46 -17.15 8.60
CA GLU A 113 0.14 -18.49 8.70
C GLU A 113 -0.35 -19.41 7.58
N TYR A 114 -1.66 -19.43 7.30
CA TYR A 114 -2.21 -20.20 6.19
C TYR A 114 -1.60 -19.78 4.85
N GLY A 115 -1.56 -18.45 4.58
CA GLY A 115 -0.93 -17.94 3.37
C GLY A 115 0.53 -18.33 3.23
N LEU A 116 1.33 -18.15 4.30
CA LEU A 116 2.75 -18.53 4.32
C LEU A 116 2.97 -20.05 4.14
N SER A 117 2.07 -20.88 4.66
CA SER A 117 2.17 -22.36 4.51
C SER A 117 1.91 -22.85 3.08
N LYS A 118 1.19 -22.07 2.26
CA LYS A 118 0.77 -22.46 0.91
C LYS A 118 1.53 -21.77 -0.21
N LEU A 119 1.90 -20.49 0.01
CA LEU A 119 2.48 -19.66 -1.03
C LEU A 119 4.01 -19.78 -1.09
N ASN A 120 4.56 -19.95 -2.29
CA ASN A 120 5.99 -19.74 -2.52
C ASN A 120 6.28 -18.24 -2.53
N CYS A 121 6.39 -17.64 -1.34
CA CYS A 121 6.46 -16.20 -1.12
C CYS A 121 7.89 -15.79 -0.75
N ARG A 122 8.41 -14.75 -1.42
CA ARG A 122 9.76 -14.22 -1.14
C ARG A 122 9.78 -13.29 0.08
N GLN A 123 8.70 -12.58 0.32
CA GLN A 123 8.59 -11.60 1.40
C GLN A 123 7.15 -11.46 1.88
N LEU A 124 6.96 -11.47 3.19
CA LEU A 124 5.73 -11.02 3.84
C LEU A 124 5.83 -9.52 4.11
N GLU A 125 4.82 -8.75 3.78
CA GLU A 125 4.72 -7.34 4.15
C GLU A 125 3.46 -7.12 4.99
N VAL A 126 3.60 -6.52 6.18
CA VAL A 126 2.47 -6.13 7.02
C VAL A 126 2.52 -4.63 7.23
N ALA A 127 1.48 -3.91 6.77
CA ALA A 127 1.35 -2.48 7.06
C ALA A 127 0.19 -2.24 8.03
N THR A 128 0.45 -1.51 9.11
CA THR A 128 -0.51 -1.25 10.19
C THR A 128 -0.36 0.15 10.75
N ASN A 129 -1.44 0.69 11.34
CA ASN A 129 -1.36 1.89 12.16
C ASN A 129 -0.94 1.60 13.61
N ALA A 130 -0.78 0.33 13.98
CA ALA A 130 -0.37 -0.19 15.28
C ALA A 130 -1.29 0.12 16.48
N ALA A 131 -2.39 0.86 16.30
CA ALA A 131 -3.28 1.20 17.41
C ALA A 131 -4.00 -0.02 18.00
N LEU A 132 -4.17 -1.09 17.21
CA LEU A 132 -4.76 -2.37 17.64
C LEU A 132 -3.72 -3.45 17.94
N LEU A 133 -2.43 -3.13 17.85
CA LEU A 133 -1.31 -4.04 18.06
C LEU A 133 -0.90 -4.03 19.53
N ASP A 134 -1.72 -4.60 20.40
CA ASP A 134 -1.41 -4.79 21.83
C ASP A 134 -0.21 -5.74 22.03
N CYS A 135 0.24 -5.89 23.29
CA CYS A 135 1.40 -6.71 23.63
C CYS A 135 1.28 -8.16 23.14
N SER A 136 0.09 -8.79 23.27
CA SER A 136 -0.15 -10.15 22.83
C SER A 136 -0.05 -10.28 21.31
N LYS A 137 -0.68 -9.35 20.59
CA LYS A 137 -0.60 -9.34 19.12
C LYS A 137 0.83 -9.01 18.61
N ALA A 138 1.54 -8.11 19.29
CA ALA A 138 2.94 -7.79 18.97
C ALA A 138 3.82 -9.02 19.13
N GLU A 139 3.63 -9.82 20.19
CA GLU A 139 4.35 -11.07 20.41
C GLU A 139 4.03 -12.12 19.35
N THR A 140 2.74 -12.31 19.02
CA THR A 140 2.30 -13.25 17.99
C THR A 140 2.87 -12.86 16.62
N LEU A 141 2.77 -11.57 16.25
CA LEU A 141 3.34 -11.07 15.01
C LEU A 141 4.85 -11.34 14.96
N ALA A 142 5.59 -10.99 16.02
CA ALA A 142 7.03 -11.16 16.09
C ALA A 142 7.45 -12.63 15.92
N LYS A 143 6.71 -13.57 16.52
CA LYS A 143 6.95 -15.02 16.35
C LYS A 143 6.77 -15.43 14.89
N ILE A 144 5.65 -15.08 14.27
CA ILE A 144 5.36 -15.47 12.87
C ILE A 144 6.42 -14.92 11.92
N VAL A 145 6.70 -13.62 12.00
CA VAL A 145 7.57 -12.97 11.02
C VAL A 145 9.06 -13.31 11.21
N SER A 146 9.49 -13.71 12.41
CA SER A 146 10.91 -14.02 12.68
C SER A 146 11.45 -15.18 11.85
N HIS A 147 10.60 -16.04 11.31
CA HIS A 147 10.95 -17.23 10.52
C HIS A 147 10.91 -17.01 9.01
N VAL A 148 10.49 -15.83 8.54
CA VAL A 148 10.36 -15.51 7.11
C VAL A 148 11.01 -14.19 6.78
N ASN A 149 11.37 -13.98 5.53
CA ASN A 149 11.75 -12.64 5.07
C ASN A 149 10.52 -11.74 5.11
N HIS A 150 10.61 -10.63 5.81
CA HIS A 150 9.45 -9.76 6.08
C HIS A 150 9.82 -8.28 6.13
N GLU A 151 8.77 -7.45 6.05
CA GLU A 151 8.82 -6.03 6.37
C GLU A 151 7.55 -5.63 7.14
N ILE A 152 7.71 -5.04 8.33
CA ILE A 152 6.61 -4.45 9.10
C ILE A 152 6.65 -2.94 8.89
N LYS A 153 5.62 -2.40 8.24
CA LYS A 153 5.45 -0.97 7.99
C LYS A 153 4.45 -0.38 8.98
N ILE A 154 4.92 0.48 9.85
CA ILE A 154 4.08 1.14 10.85
C ILE A 154 3.75 2.55 10.39
N SER A 155 2.49 2.83 10.12
CA SER A 155 2.00 4.18 9.81
C SER A 155 1.73 4.95 11.09
N PHE A 156 2.59 5.93 11.40
CA PHE A 156 2.45 6.78 12.59
C PHE A 156 2.68 8.24 12.20
N HIS A 157 1.61 9.01 11.98
CA HIS A 157 1.67 10.33 11.39
C HIS A 157 1.41 11.42 12.43
N GLY A 158 2.37 11.64 13.29
CA GLY A 158 2.34 12.65 14.35
C GLY A 158 3.62 12.62 15.19
N ILE A 159 3.85 13.68 15.98
CA ILE A 159 4.99 13.82 16.90
C ILE A 159 4.53 14.16 18.31
N ASN A 160 3.24 14.41 18.49
CA ASN A 160 2.55 14.71 19.75
C ASN A 160 1.05 14.36 19.64
N LYS A 161 0.33 14.50 20.75
CA LYS A 161 -1.11 14.18 20.80
C LYS A 161 -1.94 14.99 19.82
N GLU A 162 -1.61 16.25 19.68
CA GLU A 162 -2.33 17.21 18.83
C GLU A 162 -2.18 16.83 17.36
N SER A 163 -0.94 16.68 16.88
CA SER A 163 -0.66 16.32 15.48
C SER A 163 -1.16 14.95 15.12
N TYR A 164 -0.98 13.96 16.00
CA TYR A 164 -1.41 12.59 15.77
C TYR A 164 -2.94 12.45 15.78
N GLY A 165 -3.60 13.08 16.77
CA GLY A 165 -5.06 13.10 16.86
C GLY A 165 -5.71 13.80 15.67
N ALA A 166 -5.18 14.94 15.24
CA ALA A 166 -5.68 15.67 14.08
C ALA A 166 -5.50 14.90 12.77
N ILE A 167 -4.37 14.22 12.60
CA ILE A 167 -4.02 13.56 11.33
C ILE A 167 -4.60 12.14 11.25
N MET A 168 -4.52 11.34 12.32
CA MET A 168 -4.93 9.93 12.29
C MET A 168 -6.24 9.64 13.02
N GLY A 169 -6.69 10.52 13.93
CA GLY A 169 -7.87 10.30 14.74
C GLY A 169 -7.75 9.13 15.72
N LEU A 170 -6.53 8.86 16.20
CA LEU A 170 -6.19 7.75 17.10
C LEU A 170 -5.53 8.27 18.38
N ASP A 171 -5.44 7.41 19.41
CA ASP A 171 -4.73 7.71 20.65
C ASP A 171 -3.21 7.63 20.46
N PHE A 172 -2.54 8.76 20.69
CA PHE A 172 -1.09 8.91 20.49
C PHE A 172 -0.28 8.06 21.46
N GLU A 173 -0.58 8.15 22.77
CA GLU A 173 0.25 7.49 23.79
C GLU A 173 0.09 5.98 23.70
N LYS A 174 -1.13 5.49 23.62
CA LYS A 174 -1.42 4.06 23.46
C LYS A 174 -0.77 3.48 22.22
N THR A 175 -0.88 4.19 21.09
CA THR A 175 -0.29 3.68 19.84
C THR A 175 1.26 3.71 19.90
N LYS A 176 1.84 4.76 20.47
CA LYS A 176 3.27 4.85 20.69
C LYS A 176 3.78 3.71 21.59
N GLU A 177 3.06 3.42 22.68
CA GLU A 177 3.40 2.31 23.59
C GLU A 177 3.36 0.95 22.88
N ASN A 178 2.32 0.69 22.07
CA ASN A 178 2.25 -0.52 21.24
C ASN A 178 3.46 -0.67 20.31
N ILE A 179 3.88 0.44 19.68
CA ILE A 179 5.05 0.46 18.79
C ILE A 179 6.34 0.18 19.58
N LEU A 180 6.52 0.84 20.72
CA LEU A 180 7.70 0.62 21.57
C LEU A 180 7.76 -0.82 22.09
N THR A 181 6.63 -1.42 22.43
CA THR A 181 6.51 -2.84 22.81
C THR A 181 6.96 -3.76 21.66
N LEU A 182 6.53 -3.51 20.43
CA LEU A 182 6.99 -4.29 19.28
C LEU A 182 8.49 -4.13 19.05
N ILE A 183 9.02 -2.91 19.19
CA ILE A 183 10.47 -2.66 19.04
C ILE A 183 11.26 -3.37 20.14
N GLU A 184 10.78 -3.39 21.37
CA GLU A 184 11.39 -4.14 22.48
C GLU A 184 11.47 -5.64 22.14
N LYS A 185 10.38 -6.25 21.65
CA LYS A 185 10.40 -7.65 21.18
C LYS A 185 11.43 -7.86 20.07
N SER A 186 11.63 -6.85 19.21
CA SER A 186 12.61 -6.91 18.12
C SER A 186 14.06 -6.92 18.57
N GLN A 187 14.37 -6.49 19.81
CA GLN A 187 15.76 -6.45 20.30
C GLN A 187 16.39 -7.85 20.31
N ASN A 188 15.61 -8.89 20.59
CA ASN A 188 16.03 -10.28 20.62
C ASN A 188 15.75 -11.06 19.33
N LEU A 189 15.00 -10.46 18.40
CA LEU A 189 14.62 -11.04 17.12
C LEU A 189 15.13 -10.16 15.98
N ASN A 190 15.30 -10.75 14.79
CA ASN A 190 15.71 -9.98 13.63
C ASN A 190 14.46 -9.49 12.88
N LEU A 191 13.75 -8.48 13.45
CA LEU A 191 12.58 -7.89 12.81
C LEU A 191 12.97 -6.69 11.95
N ASN A 192 12.49 -6.69 10.71
CA ASN A 192 12.62 -5.56 9.80
C ASN A 192 11.40 -4.63 9.96
N ILE A 193 11.58 -3.56 10.71
CA ILE A 193 10.53 -2.59 11.04
C ILE A 193 10.87 -1.25 10.42
N THR A 194 9.90 -0.66 9.72
CA THR A 194 9.96 0.70 9.19
C THR A 194 8.81 1.53 9.78
N ILE A 195 9.13 2.61 10.51
CA ILE A 195 8.13 3.57 10.99
C ILE A 195 8.00 4.68 9.97
N ARG A 196 6.76 4.90 9.50
CA ARG A 196 6.46 5.78 8.37
C ARG A 196 5.67 7.00 8.82
N GLY A 197 6.30 8.17 8.69
CA GLY A 197 5.66 9.46 8.83
C GLY A 197 5.15 9.98 7.49
N ALA A 198 4.14 10.81 7.54
CA ALA A 198 3.68 11.52 6.38
C ALA A 198 3.27 12.94 6.75
N GLY A 199 3.60 13.90 5.90
CA GLY A 199 3.28 15.29 6.13
C GLY A 199 3.55 16.18 4.94
N GLN A 200 3.47 17.49 5.17
CA GLN A 200 3.88 18.51 4.22
C GLN A 200 4.69 19.58 4.96
N SER A 201 5.43 20.40 4.21
CA SER A 201 6.10 21.55 4.80
C SER A 201 5.08 22.52 5.42
N ARG A 202 5.32 22.99 6.63
CA ARG A 202 4.50 24.02 7.32
C ARG A 202 4.25 25.25 6.46
N GLU A 203 5.21 25.62 5.63
CA GLU A 203 5.10 26.78 4.73
C GLU A 203 4.00 26.64 3.68
N LYS A 204 3.67 25.41 3.28
CA LYS A 204 2.64 25.13 2.28
C LYS A 204 1.22 25.06 2.86
N ASN A 205 1.08 24.87 4.18
CA ASN A 205 -0.21 24.66 4.84
C ASN A 205 -0.34 25.46 6.14
N LYS A 206 -0.48 26.77 6.01
CA LYS A 206 -0.72 27.66 7.15
C LYS A 206 -2.01 27.36 7.94
N LYS A 207 -2.92 26.54 7.38
CA LYS A 207 -4.21 26.21 7.99
C LYS A 207 -4.18 25.00 8.92
N MET A 208 -3.07 24.27 8.97
CA MET A 208 -2.90 23.07 9.82
C MET A 208 -1.68 23.26 10.73
N PRO A 209 -1.84 23.93 11.89
CA PRO A 209 -0.75 24.22 12.82
C PRO A 209 -0.14 22.95 13.45
N GLU A 210 -0.85 21.81 13.39
CA GLU A 210 -0.44 20.52 13.94
C GLU A 210 0.57 19.75 13.05
N TRP A 211 0.89 20.30 11.87
CA TRP A 211 1.81 19.65 10.94
C TRP A 211 3.27 19.77 11.38
N PHE A 212 4.02 18.74 11.07
CA PHE A 212 5.43 18.59 11.40
C PHE A 212 6.27 18.33 10.15
N THR A 213 7.55 18.66 10.23
CA THR A 213 8.54 18.41 9.17
C THR A 213 9.14 17.01 9.30
N GLU A 214 9.80 16.54 8.25
CA GLU A 214 10.60 15.31 8.28
C GLU A 214 11.67 15.35 9.39
N GLN A 215 12.34 16.49 9.59
CA GLN A 215 13.35 16.64 10.63
C GLN A 215 12.76 16.50 12.03
N GLU A 216 11.60 17.13 12.31
CA GLU A 216 10.91 17.01 13.59
C GLU A 216 10.47 15.55 13.83
N TYR A 217 9.99 14.87 12.80
CA TYR A 217 9.59 13.46 12.86
C TYR A 217 10.76 12.52 13.17
N ASN A 218 11.86 12.68 12.45
CA ASN A 218 13.06 11.88 12.69
C ASN A 218 13.61 12.12 14.09
N SER A 219 13.68 13.39 14.53
CA SER A 219 14.16 13.74 15.88
C SER A 219 13.26 13.15 16.97
N PHE A 220 11.93 13.14 16.76
CA PHE A 220 10.99 12.55 17.71
C PHE A 220 11.30 11.05 17.92
N TRP A 221 11.39 10.26 16.85
CA TRP A 221 11.63 8.83 16.96
C TRP A 221 13.05 8.49 17.48
N GLU A 222 14.07 9.23 17.06
CA GLU A 222 15.43 9.04 17.57
C GLU A 222 15.51 9.31 19.08
N ASN A 223 14.78 10.31 19.59
CA ASN A 223 14.67 10.58 21.01
C ASN A 223 13.94 9.43 21.75
N GLU A 224 12.83 8.93 21.21
CA GLU A 224 12.11 7.80 21.80
C GLU A 224 12.99 6.52 21.82
N PHE A 225 13.76 6.24 20.77
CA PHE A 225 14.68 5.10 20.75
C PHE A 225 15.79 5.25 21.79
N THR A 226 16.31 6.46 21.98
CA THR A 226 17.37 6.75 22.97
C THR A 226 16.84 6.62 24.39
N LYS A 227 15.67 7.16 24.70
CA LYS A 227 15.02 7.03 26.02
C LYS A 227 14.82 5.58 26.45
N ASN A 228 14.47 4.70 25.47
CA ASN A 228 14.23 3.28 25.71
C ASN A 228 15.48 2.41 25.57
N ASN A 229 16.66 2.99 25.33
CA ASN A 229 17.93 2.28 25.18
C ASN A 229 17.91 1.17 24.11
N PHE A 230 17.15 1.35 23.01
CA PHE A 230 17.08 0.37 21.94
C PHE A 230 18.40 0.29 21.17
N LYS A 231 19.00 -0.91 21.13
CA LYS A 231 20.23 -1.19 20.37
C LYS A 231 19.94 -1.36 18.88
N LYS A 232 18.85 -2.09 18.54
CA LYS A 232 18.37 -2.24 17.18
C LYS A 232 17.26 -1.22 16.96
N LYS A 233 17.52 -0.23 16.13
CA LYS A 233 16.54 0.83 15.82
C LYS A 233 15.79 0.50 14.53
N PRO A 234 14.47 0.69 14.50
CA PRO A 234 13.70 0.67 13.26
C PRO A 234 14.20 1.68 12.23
N GLN A 235 13.93 1.42 10.97
CA GLN A 235 14.08 2.44 9.95
C GLN A 235 13.00 3.50 10.10
N ILE A 236 13.35 4.77 9.88
CA ILE A 236 12.39 5.87 9.83
C ILE A 236 12.27 6.32 8.38
N SER A 237 11.05 6.47 7.89
CA SER A 237 10.79 7.03 6.58
C SER A 237 9.72 8.10 6.65
N TYR A 238 9.79 9.07 5.73
CA TYR A 238 8.85 10.18 5.67
C TYR A 238 8.46 10.44 4.22
N PHE A 239 7.19 10.70 3.96
CA PHE A 239 6.71 10.99 2.61
C PHE A 239 5.74 12.19 2.60
N THR A 240 5.68 12.84 1.46
CA THR A 240 4.74 13.93 1.24
C THR A 240 3.39 13.37 0.79
N TYR A 241 2.30 13.91 1.32
CA TYR A 241 0.95 13.56 0.92
C TYR A 241 0.67 13.88 -0.54
N HIS A 242 -0.17 13.06 -1.14
CA HIS A 242 -0.75 13.29 -2.44
C HIS A 242 -2.26 13.00 -2.40
N ASP A 243 -2.97 13.40 -3.44
CA ASP A 243 -4.44 13.33 -3.55
C ASP A 243 -5.01 11.92 -3.76
N ARG A 244 -4.20 10.86 -3.59
CA ARG A 244 -4.61 9.46 -3.80
C ARG A 244 -5.31 9.26 -5.15
N ALA A 245 -4.66 9.71 -6.22
CA ALA A 245 -5.19 9.67 -7.58
C ALA A 245 -6.52 10.48 -7.75
N GLY A 246 -6.59 11.62 -7.08
CA GLY A 246 -7.73 12.53 -7.15
C GLY A 246 -8.93 12.13 -6.30
N GLN A 247 -8.77 11.15 -5.40
CA GLN A 247 -9.87 10.70 -4.53
C GLN A 247 -10.00 11.48 -3.23
N ILE A 248 -8.98 12.27 -2.88
CA ILE A 248 -9.04 13.18 -1.73
C ILE A 248 -9.30 14.59 -2.24
N GLN A 249 -10.42 15.16 -1.85
CA GLN A 249 -10.79 16.53 -2.11
C GLN A 249 -10.96 17.26 -0.77
N ARG A 250 -9.91 17.95 -0.34
CA ARG A 250 -9.92 18.78 0.87
C ARG A 250 -9.52 20.20 0.46
N ASN A 251 -10.41 21.16 0.65
CA ASN A 251 -10.18 22.55 0.25
C ASN A 251 -9.09 23.27 1.07
N GLU A 252 -8.74 22.70 2.21
CA GLU A 252 -7.78 23.31 3.14
C GLU A 252 -6.32 22.97 2.81
N ILE A 253 -6.07 21.97 1.98
CA ILE A 253 -4.73 21.47 1.68
C ILE A 253 -4.53 21.28 0.18
N ASN A 254 -3.44 21.85 -0.31
CA ASN A 254 -2.96 21.54 -1.66
C ASN A 254 -2.18 20.23 -1.66
N PHE A 255 -2.86 19.12 -1.86
CA PHE A 255 -2.20 17.85 -2.12
C PHE A 255 -1.43 17.90 -3.44
N ALA A 256 -0.30 17.20 -3.48
CA ALA A 256 0.35 16.96 -4.75
C ALA A 256 -0.61 16.18 -5.65
N SER A 257 -0.89 16.72 -6.81
CA SER A 257 -1.82 16.16 -7.79
C SER A 257 -1.25 16.21 -9.19
N ILE A 258 -1.77 15.38 -10.06
CA ILE A 258 -1.43 15.37 -11.49
C ILE A 258 -2.67 15.02 -12.30
N TYR A 259 -2.73 15.55 -13.51
CA TYR A 259 -3.70 15.11 -14.51
C TYR A 259 -3.00 14.85 -15.85
N ARG A 260 -3.30 13.69 -16.45
CA ARG A 260 -2.84 13.30 -17.79
C ARG A 260 -4.02 13.25 -18.73
N GLU A 261 -4.01 14.03 -19.79
CA GLU A 261 -5.07 13.97 -20.82
C GLU A 261 -5.13 12.58 -21.47
N ASN A 262 -3.97 11.98 -21.71
CA ASN A 262 -3.84 10.62 -22.24
C ASN A 262 -2.78 9.82 -21.48
N LEU A 263 -2.85 8.51 -21.61
CA LEU A 263 -1.96 7.55 -20.96
C LEU A 263 -0.95 6.91 -21.93
N LYS A 264 -0.74 7.52 -23.10
CA LYS A 264 0.26 7.06 -24.06
C LYS A 264 1.65 7.05 -23.42
N ASN A 265 2.29 5.90 -23.46
CA ASN A 265 3.58 5.63 -22.81
C ASN A 265 3.54 5.58 -21.26
N PHE A 266 2.37 5.58 -20.65
CA PHE A 266 2.24 5.37 -19.21
C PHE A 266 2.38 3.88 -18.88
N TYR A 267 3.09 3.57 -17.80
CA TYR A 267 3.24 2.20 -17.28
C TYR A 267 3.15 2.23 -15.75
N CYS A 268 2.54 1.22 -15.19
CA CYS A 268 2.48 0.97 -13.76
C CYS A 268 2.68 -0.52 -13.50
N ARG A 269 3.49 -0.89 -12.52
CA ARG A 269 3.72 -2.29 -12.14
C ARG A 269 2.44 -3.02 -11.72
N ARG A 270 1.39 -2.30 -11.33
CA ARG A 270 0.11 -2.89 -10.98
C ARG A 270 -0.60 -3.55 -12.16
N PHE A 271 -0.18 -3.24 -13.38
CA PHE A 271 -0.79 -3.84 -14.57
C PHE A 271 -0.39 -5.30 -14.81
N ASP A 272 0.82 -5.69 -14.42
CA ASP A 272 1.42 -6.99 -14.75
C ASP A 272 2.15 -7.68 -13.61
N GLN A 273 2.24 -7.05 -12.43
CA GLN A 273 3.01 -7.57 -11.29
C GLN A 273 2.22 -7.57 -9.98
N TRP A 274 0.96 -7.17 -9.97
CA TRP A 274 0.15 -7.08 -8.75
C TRP A 274 -1.23 -7.69 -8.93
N ALA A 275 -1.71 -8.33 -7.85
CA ALA A 275 -3.09 -8.75 -7.69
C ALA A 275 -3.63 -8.14 -6.37
N HIS A 276 -4.73 -7.40 -6.47
CA HIS A 276 -5.36 -6.73 -5.33
C HIS A 276 -6.75 -7.31 -5.11
N PHE A 277 -6.94 -8.09 -4.05
CA PHE A 277 -8.20 -8.73 -3.71
C PHE A 277 -8.94 -7.94 -2.64
N LEU A 278 -10.19 -7.64 -2.89
CA LEU A 278 -11.11 -7.09 -1.90
C LEU A 278 -11.69 -8.21 -1.02
N TYR A 279 -12.18 -7.85 0.18
CA TYR A 279 -12.79 -8.80 1.13
C TYR A 279 -14.01 -9.55 0.55
N THR A 280 -14.63 -9.02 -0.48
CA THR A 280 -15.74 -9.60 -1.23
C THR A 280 -15.32 -10.53 -2.37
N GLY A 281 -14.01 -10.72 -2.55
CA GLY A 281 -13.42 -11.62 -3.57
C GLY A 281 -13.17 -10.98 -4.93
N GLU A 282 -13.48 -9.69 -5.14
CA GLU A 282 -13.13 -9.03 -6.39
C GLU A 282 -11.63 -8.77 -6.49
N LEU A 283 -11.12 -8.96 -7.70
CA LEU A 283 -9.79 -8.54 -8.11
C LEU A 283 -9.89 -7.16 -8.76
N ILE A 284 -9.22 -6.16 -8.20
CA ILE A 284 -9.18 -4.77 -8.68
C ILE A 284 -7.81 -4.42 -9.27
N MET A 285 -7.77 -3.41 -10.14
CA MET A 285 -6.55 -3.03 -10.84
C MET A 285 -5.53 -2.32 -9.95
N CYS A 286 -5.99 -1.58 -8.94
CA CYS A 286 -5.12 -0.66 -8.22
C CYS A 286 -5.50 -0.52 -6.74
N CYS A 287 -4.50 -0.53 -5.86
CA CYS A 287 -4.68 -0.25 -4.43
C CYS A 287 -5.07 1.22 -4.11
N MET A 288 -5.23 2.07 -5.11
CA MET A 288 -5.80 3.42 -4.97
C MET A 288 -7.27 3.47 -5.38
N ASP A 289 -7.88 2.34 -5.73
CA ASP A 289 -9.27 2.27 -6.21
C ASP A 289 -10.27 2.11 -5.05
N TYR A 290 -10.33 3.11 -4.19
CA TYR A 290 -11.21 3.13 -3.03
C TYR A 290 -12.71 3.13 -3.39
N GLN A 291 -13.06 3.40 -4.66
CA GLN A 291 -14.45 3.41 -5.14
C GLN A 291 -14.83 2.13 -5.90
N LYS A 292 -13.90 1.18 -6.05
CA LYS A 292 -14.14 -0.10 -6.73
C LYS A 292 -14.58 0.08 -8.20
N GLU A 293 -13.93 1.01 -8.91
CA GLU A 293 -14.27 1.34 -10.30
C GLU A 293 -13.54 0.46 -11.33
N THR A 294 -12.44 -0.20 -10.93
CA THR A 294 -11.57 -0.94 -11.85
C THR A 294 -11.53 -2.44 -11.55
N VAL A 295 -12.70 -3.07 -11.48
CA VAL A 295 -12.83 -4.50 -11.18
C VAL A 295 -12.52 -5.35 -12.40
N PHE A 296 -11.60 -6.29 -12.27
CA PHE A 296 -11.26 -7.28 -13.30
C PHE A 296 -12.22 -8.48 -13.33
N GLY A 297 -12.67 -8.92 -12.17
CA GLY A 297 -13.56 -10.06 -11.96
C GLY A 297 -13.66 -10.42 -10.48
N ASN A 298 -14.35 -11.52 -10.16
CA ASN A 298 -14.53 -12.00 -8.79
C ASN A 298 -14.10 -13.46 -8.68
N ILE A 299 -13.25 -13.77 -7.69
CA ILE A 299 -12.69 -15.12 -7.47
C ILE A 299 -13.75 -16.15 -7.08
N ASN A 300 -14.85 -15.70 -6.48
CA ASN A 300 -15.96 -16.58 -6.11
C ASN A 300 -16.77 -17.07 -7.34
N SER A 301 -16.62 -16.41 -8.49
CA SER A 301 -17.35 -16.74 -9.72
C SER A 301 -16.45 -17.22 -10.86
N ASN A 302 -15.16 -16.88 -10.82
CA ASN A 302 -14.23 -17.13 -11.91
C ASN A 302 -12.88 -17.65 -11.36
N ARG A 303 -12.23 -18.51 -12.10
CA ARG A 303 -10.86 -18.90 -11.77
C ARG A 303 -9.91 -17.72 -12.00
N LEU A 304 -8.90 -17.56 -11.14
CA LEU A 304 -7.91 -16.47 -11.24
C LEU A 304 -7.23 -16.41 -12.62
N CYS A 305 -6.87 -17.55 -13.18
CA CYS A 305 -6.27 -17.63 -14.51
C CYS A 305 -7.23 -17.18 -15.63
N GLU A 306 -8.54 -17.35 -15.46
CA GLU A 306 -9.57 -16.89 -16.39
C GLU A 306 -9.76 -15.37 -16.27
N ILE A 307 -9.75 -14.84 -15.04
CA ILE A 307 -9.80 -13.39 -14.81
C ILE A 307 -8.63 -12.71 -15.53
N PHE A 308 -7.40 -13.20 -15.39
CA PHE A 308 -6.22 -12.63 -16.03
C PHE A 308 -6.23 -12.71 -17.58
N LYS A 309 -7.00 -13.65 -18.14
CA LYS A 309 -7.19 -13.80 -19.61
C LYS A 309 -8.42 -13.11 -20.14
N SER A 310 -9.30 -12.61 -19.25
CA SER A 310 -10.59 -12.04 -19.63
C SER A 310 -10.45 -10.79 -20.51
N THR A 311 -11.49 -10.54 -21.28
CA THR A 311 -11.63 -9.30 -22.06
C THR A 311 -11.66 -8.07 -21.15
N GLN A 312 -12.31 -8.18 -20.00
CA GLN A 312 -12.40 -7.11 -19.01
C GLN A 312 -11.01 -6.73 -18.45
N TYR A 313 -10.20 -7.72 -18.07
CA TYR A 313 -8.82 -7.50 -17.62
C TYR A 313 -8.02 -6.77 -18.71
N LYS A 314 -8.01 -7.33 -19.93
CA LYS A 314 -7.28 -6.75 -21.06
C LYS A 314 -7.76 -5.33 -21.41
N LEU A 315 -9.06 -5.07 -21.33
CA LEU A 315 -9.63 -3.74 -21.60
C LEU A 315 -9.14 -2.69 -20.59
N LEU A 316 -9.20 -2.99 -19.30
CA LEU A 316 -8.74 -2.07 -18.26
C LEU A 316 -7.24 -1.80 -18.36
N ILE A 317 -6.41 -2.82 -18.65
CA ILE A 317 -4.98 -2.62 -18.90
C ILE A 317 -4.74 -1.77 -20.15
N LYS A 318 -5.45 -2.03 -21.27
CA LYS A 318 -5.37 -1.20 -22.48
C LYS A 318 -5.69 0.27 -22.20
N LYS A 319 -6.73 0.54 -21.41
CA LYS A 319 -7.06 1.90 -20.93
C LYS A 319 -5.91 2.49 -20.10
N GLY A 320 -5.33 1.68 -19.19
CA GLY A 320 -4.22 2.10 -18.33
C GLY A 320 -2.95 2.48 -19.06
N ILE A 321 -2.64 1.82 -20.19
CA ILE A 321 -1.45 2.09 -21.01
C ILE A 321 -1.71 2.98 -22.23
N GLY A 322 -2.94 3.46 -22.39
CA GLY A 322 -3.32 4.39 -23.46
C GLY A 322 -3.50 3.76 -24.85
N LEU A 323 -3.76 2.46 -24.93
CA LEU A 323 -4.17 1.76 -26.16
C LEU A 323 -5.68 1.86 -26.43
N GLU A 324 -6.45 2.15 -25.39
CA GLU A 324 -7.89 2.37 -25.49
C GLU A 324 -8.25 3.69 -24.81
N HIS A 325 -9.34 4.29 -25.27
CA HIS A 325 -9.85 5.51 -24.66
C HIS A 325 -10.32 5.25 -23.23
N SER A 326 -9.97 6.14 -22.32
CA SER A 326 -10.39 6.11 -20.92
C SER A 326 -11.11 7.41 -20.55
N HIS A 327 -12.14 7.28 -19.70
CA HIS A 327 -12.88 8.43 -19.18
C HIS A 327 -11.94 9.47 -18.54
N PRO A 328 -12.23 10.77 -18.55
CA PRO A 328 -11.41 11.79 -17.87
C PRO A 328 -11.13 11.50 -16.40
N GLN A 329 -12.07 10.87 -15.69
CA GLN A 329 -11.93 10.52 -14.28
C GLN A 329 -11.18 9.20 -14.02
N PHE A 330 -10.71 8.50 -15.08
CA PHE A 330 -10.01 7.23 -14.92
C PHE A 330 -8.78 7.37 -14.02
N ILE A 331 -8.68 6.52 -13.00
CA ILE A 331 -7.74 6.63 -11.89
C ILE A 331 -6.28 6.84 -12.33
N CYS A 332 -5.83 6.17 -13.39
CA CYS A 332 -4.46 6.29 -13.88
C CYS A 332 -4.12 7.70 -14.42
N LYS A 333 -5.13 8.48 -14.87
CA LYS A 333 -4.92 9.86 -15.32
C LYS A 333 -4.55 10.81 -14.19
N LYS A 334 -4.96 10.49 -12.98
CA LYS A 334 -4.73 11.29 -11.77
C LYS A 334 -3.63 10.72 -10.86
N CYS A 335 -3.06 9.57 -11.19
CA CYS A 335 -2.07 8.91 -10.34
C CYS A 335 -0.71 9.62 -10.39
N ILE A 336 -0.21 10.11 -9.26
CA ILE A 336 1.11 10.76 -9.13
C ILE A 336 2.24 9.75 -8.96
N SER A 337 1.96 8.56 -8.41
CA SER A 337 2.96 7.54 -8.06
C SER A 337 2.69 6.21 -8.76
N PRO A 338 2.91 6.12 -10.09
CA PRO A 338 2.71 4.86 -10.79
C PRO A 338 3.71 3.81 -10.29
N GLY A 339 3.19 2.67 -9.79
CA GLY A 339 4.02 1.53 -9.39
C GLY A 339 4.86 1.73 -8.13
N GLY A 340 4.60 2.79 -7.37
CA GLY A 340 5.29 3.06 -6.10
C GLY A 340 4.82 2.19 -4.97
#